data_0af51af2206ec4c532cf67ecfd52c237
#
_entry.id   0af51af2206ec4c532cf67ecfd52c237
#
_cell.length_a   1.000
_cell.length_b   1.000
_cell.length_c   1.000
_cell.angle_alpha   90.00
_cell.angle_beta   90.00
_cell.angle_gamma   90.00
#
_symmetry.space_group_name_H-M   'P 1'
#
loop_
_entity.id
_entity.type
_entity.pdbx_description
1 polymer ?
#
loop_
_entity_poly.entity_id
_entity_poly.type
_entity_poly.pdbx_seq_one_letter_code
_entity_poly.pdbx_strand_id
1 'polypeptide(L)'
;MLVNDGSKDNSQALIEVICNRNSAFKYILFEENRGLSAAIKAGFDYTTTALVGYIDADLQTNPEDFNLLLEHIEAYDLVTGVRANRKDSFVKNMSSKIANAIRRAFTHDGMDDTGCPLKVIKTEYAKRIPMFKGLHRFLPAMIMLQDGKTIQIPVRHYPRIAGEAKFGLWNRLLGPLADCFAYLWMKRKYINYKVSKSS
;
A
#
# COMPACT_ATOMS: atom_id res chain seq x y z
N MET A 1 4.96 9.03 -10.29
CA MET A 1 5.90 7.98 -10.73
C MET A 1 5.12 6.73 -11.11
N LEU A 2 5.39 6.11 -12.25
CA LEU A 2 4.77 4.86 -12.71
C LEU A 2 5.77 3.72 -12.47
N VAL A 3 5.36 2.67 -11.75
CA VAL A 3 6.23 1.51 -11.48
C VAL A 3 5.72 0.33 -12.30
N ASN A 4 6.51 -0.10 -13.27
CA ASN A 4 6.24 -1.28 -14.09
C ASN A 4 6.97 -2.49 -13.48
N ASP A 5 6.20 -3.41 -12.91
CA ASP A 5 6.70 -4.63 -12.26
C ASP A 5 6.96 -5.75 -13.30
N GLY A 6 7.77 -5.44 -14.32
CA GLY A 6 8.20 -6.40 -15.33
C GLY A 6 7.07 -6.92 -16.24
N SER A 7 6.16 -6.04 -16.67
CA SER A 7 5.09 -6.40 -17.62
C SER A 7 5.68 -6.88 -18.94
N LYS A 8 5.09 -7.93 -19.53
CA LYS A 8 5.51 -8.55 -20.80
C LYS A 8 4.67 -8.09 -21.99
N ASP A 9 3.68 -7.24 -21.76
CA ASP A 9 2.81 -6.64 -22.77
C ASP A 9 3.31 -5.25 -23.18
N ASN A 10 2.49 -4.49 -23.90
CA ASN A 10 2.85 -3.15 -24.38
C ASN A 10 2.83 -2.04 -23.29
N SER A 11 2.71 -2.39 -22.01
CA SER A 11 2.59 -1.41 -20.91
C SER A 11 3.79 -0.47 -20.84
N GLN A 12 5.01 -0.97 -21.04
CA GLN A 12 6.22 -0.14 -20.96
C GLN A 12 6.24 0.92 -22.05
N ALA A 13 5.93 0.57 -23.27
CA ALA A 13 5.91 1.54 -24.38
C ALA A 13 4.86 2.65 -24.14
N LEU A 14 3.70 2.30 -23.59
CA LEU A 14 2.67 3.30 -23.23
C LEU A 14 3.14 4.23 -22.10
N ILE A 15 3.82 3.70 -21.10
CA ILE A 15 4.40 4.48 -19.99
C ILE A 15 5.42 5.48 -20.52
N GLU A 16 6.32 5.06 -21.42
CA GLU A 16 7.33 5.92 -22.02
C GLU A 16 6.72 7.04 -22.84
N VAL A 17 5.67 6.76 -23.61
CA VAL A 17 4.92 7.80 -24.35
C VAL A 17 4.35 8.86 -23.40
N ILE A 18 3.79 8.45 -22.24
CA ILE A 18 3.26 9.38 -21.25
C ILE A 18 4.38 10.23 -20.63
N CYS A 19 5.47 9.59 -20.23
CA CYS A 19 6.62 10.29 -19.61
C CYS A 19 7.31 11.27 -20.60
N ASN A 20 7.40 10.91 -21.88
CA ASN A 20 7.95 11.79 -22.91
C ASN A 20 7.06 13.02 -23.19
N ARG A 21 5.75 12.88 -23.02
CA ARG A 21 4.80 13.99 -23.24
C ARG A 21 4.69 14.93 -22.04
N ASN A 22 4.98 14.45 -20.84
CA ASN A 22 4.83 15.24 -19.62
C ASN A 22 5.92 14.90 -18.61
N SER A 23 6.82 15.83 -18.37
CA SER A 23 7.97 15.71 -17.46
C SER A 23 7.60 15.48 -15.97
N ALA A 24 6.35 15.74 -15.59
CA ALA A 24 5.85 15.42 -14.25
C ALA A 24 5.74 13.89 -14.04
N PHE A 25 5.63 13.11 -15.11
CA PHE A 25 5.63 11.65 -15.02
C PHE A 25 7.05 11.12 -15.15
N LYS A 26 7.37 10.17 -14.29
CA LYS A 26 8.61 9.39 -14.31
C LYS A 26 8.24 7.92 -14.16
N TYR A 27 9.12 7.02 -14.55
CA TYR A 27 8.86 5.60 -14.39
C TYR A 27 10.05 4.85 -13.77
N ILE A 28 9.74 3.69 -13.22
CA ILE A 28 10.67 2.64 -12.82
C ILE A 28 10.23 1.37 -13.55
N LEU A 29 11.16 0.71 -14.23
CA LEU A 29 10.94 -0.58 -14.88
C LEU A 29 11.76 -1.65 -14.16
N PHE A 30 11.12 -2.73 -13.72
CA PHE A 30 11.78 -3.91 -13.21
C PHE A 30 12.14 -4.87 -14.35
N GLU A 31 13.30 -5.50 -14.27
CA GLU A 31 13.73 -6.53 -15.22
C GLU A 31 12.78 -7.74 -15.24
N GLU A 32 12.19 -8.07 -14.07
CA GLU A 32 11.21 -9.13 -13.92
C GLU A 32 10.17 -8.80 -12.84
N ASN A 33 9.07 -9.55 -12.81
CA ASN A 33 8.02 -9.37 -11.81
C ASN A 33 8.52 -9.74 -10.40
N ARG A 34 8.50 -8.77 -9.49
CA ARG A 34 8.88 -8.89 -8.08
C ARG A 34 7.71 -8.73 -7.14
N GLY A 35 6.54 -8.37 -7.67
CA GLY A 35 5.27 -8.23 -6.95
C GLY A 35 5.05 -6.87 -6.31
N LEU A 36 3.79 -6.64 -5.90
CA LEU A 36 3.29 -5.35 -5.44
C LEU A 36 4.14 -4.72 -4.31
N SER A 37 4.59 -5.51 -3.33
CA SER A 37 5.41 -4.97 -2.23
C SER A 37 6.74 -4.39 -2.72
N ALA A 38 7.36 -5.01 -3.72
CA ALA A 38 8.59 -4.51 -4.33
C ALA A 38 8.33 -3.22 -5.12
N ALA A 39 7.22 -3.16 -5.87
CA ALA A 39 6.83 -1.98 -6.62
C ALA A 39 6.57 -0.78 -5.68
N ILE A 40 5.86 -0.99 -4.57
CA ILE A 40 5.63 0.02 -3.54
C ILE A 40 6.96 0.47 -2.91
N LYS A 41 7.83 -0.48 -2.55
CA LYS A 41 9.16 -0.18 -2.00
C LYS A 41 9.97 0.70 -2.92
N ALA A 42 10.05 0.36 -4.21
CA ALA A 42 10.73 1.17 -5.20
C ALA A 42 10.14 2.59 -5.28
N GLY A 43 8.81 2.72 -5.27
CA GLY A 43 8.15 4.02 -5.20
C GLY A 43 8.59 4.83 -3.97
N PHE A 44 8.66 4.22 -2.80
CA PHE A 44 9.13 4.88 -1.57
C PHE A 44 10.58 5.31 -1.65
N ASP A 45 11.47 4.44 -2.14
CA ASP A 45 12.91 4.71 -2.22
C ASP A 45 13.24 5.87 -3.18
N TYR A 46 12.55 5.91 -4.32
CA TYR A 46 12.78 6.94 -5.34
C TYR A 46 12.01 8.24 -5.10
N THR A 47 11.12 8.30 -4.11
CA THR A 47 10.40 9.53 -3.74
C THR A 47 11.35 10.51 -3.05
N THR A 48 11.29 11.79 -3.47
CA THR A 48 12.05 12.91 -2.88
C THR A 48 11.18 13.99 -2.24
N THR A 49 9.87 13.89 -2.36
CA THR A 49 8.88 14.80 -1.78
C THR A 49 8.58 14.46 -0.32
N ALA A 50 8.03 15.40 0.44
CA ALA A 50 7.68 15.20 1.85
C ALA A 50 6.60 14.12 2.05
N LEU A 51 5.72 13.95 1.08
CA LEU A 51 4.64 12.97 1.08
C LEU A 51 4.82 12.00 -0.08
N VAL A 52 4.47 10.75 0.14
CA VAL A 52 4.33 9.73 -0.90
C VAL A 52 2.94 9.11 -0.82
N GLY A 53 2.24 9.08 -1.94
CA GLY A 53 0.99 8.34 -2.09
C GLY A 53 1.12 7.28 -3.16
N TYR A 54 0.33 6.22 -3.06
CA TYR A 54 0.24 5.24 -4.15
C TYR A 54 -1.20 4.81 -4.40
N ILE A 55 -1.44 4.35 -5.62
CA ILE A 55 -2.71 3.87 -6.13
C ILE A 55 -2.43 2.75 -7.13
N ASP A 56 -3.30 1.75 -7.19
CA ASP A 56 -3.25 0.72 -8.23
C ASP A 56 -3.74 1.29 -9.58
N ALA A 57 -3.12 0.87 -10.67
CA ALA A 57 -3.46 1.32 -12.03
C ALA A 57 -4.65 0.56 -12.65
N ASP A 58 -5.48 -0.11 -11.85
CA ASP A 58 -6.60 -0.94 -12.33
C ASP A 58 -7.95 -0.21 -12.41
N LEU A 59 -7.94 1.12 -12.24
CA LEU A 59 -9.09 2.02 -12.29
C LEU A 59 -10.20 1.72 -11.26
N GLN A 60 -9.91 0.92 -10.24
CA GLN A 60 -10.88 0.64 -9.18
C GLN A 60 -10.96 1.76 -8.12
N THR A 61 -10.05 2.73 -8.15
CA THR A 61 -9.97 3.84 -7.21
C THR A 61 -9.86 5.14 -7.98
N ASN A 62 -10.52 6.22 -7.50
CA ASN A 62 -10.43 7.53 -8.13
C ASN A 62 -9.21 8.31 -7.61
N PRO A 63 -8.30 8.79 -8.48
CA PRO A 63 -7.18 9.64 -8.07
C PRO A 63 -7.61 10.92 -7.33
N GLU A 64 -8.80 11.48 -7.61
CA GLU A 64 -9.31 12.65 -6.90
C GLU A 64 -9.52 12.41 -5.40
N ASP A 65 -9.74 11.16 -4.98
CA ASP A 65 -9.92 10.81 -3.58
C ASP A 65 -8.61 10.99 -2.76
N PHE A 66 -7.45 11.23 -3.41
CA PHE A 66 -6.25 11.70 -2.70
C PHE A 66 -6.50 13.01 -1.96
N ASN A 67 -7.33 13.92 -2.49
CA ASN A 67 -7.63 15.18 -1.82
C ASN A 67 -8.30 14.94 -0.46
N LEU A 68 -9.18 13.94 -0.34
CA LEU A 68 -9.79 13.56 0.95
C LEU A 68 -8.74 13.08 1.96
N LEU A 69 -7.72 12.36 1.49
CA LEU A 69 -6.67 11.87 2.38
C LEU A 69 -5.73 13.01 2.80
N LEU A 70 -5.45 13.95 1.90
CA LEU A 70 -4.56 15.08 2.16
C LEU A 70 -5.11 16.03 3.23
N GLU A 71 -6.44 16.14 3.39
CA GLU A 71 -7.07 16.94 4.46
C GLU A 71 -6.66 16.48 5.88
N HIS A 72 -6.21 15.23 6.02
CA HIS A 72 -5.87 14.63 7.32
C HIS A 72 -4.37 14.46 7.56
N ILE A 73 -3.50 14.68 6.56
CA ILE A 73 -2.07 14.36 6.66
C ILE A 73 -1.28 15.21 7.65
N GLU A 74 -1.79 16.39 8.00
CA GLU A 74 -1.17 17.23 9.04
C GLU A 74 -1.22 16.56 10.42
N ALA A 75 -2.34 15.90 10.75
CA ALA A 75 -2.55 15.25 12.04
C ALA A 75 -2.09 13.79 12.10
N TYR A 76 -1.87 13.17 10.94
CA TYR A 76 -1.53 11.75 10.80
C TYR A 76 -0.31 11.55 9.92
N ASP A 77 0.41 10.43 10.13
CA ASP A 77 1.62 10.08 9.38
C ASP A 77 1.33 9.10 8.24
N LEU A 78 0.19 8.38 8.33
CA LEU A 78 -0.42 7.61 7.27
C LEU A 78 -1.92 7.82 7.26
N VAL A 79 -2.45 8.18 6.10
CA VAL A 79 -3.90 8.21 5.81
C VAL A 79 -4.18 7.18 4.73
N THR A 80 -5.07 6.23 5.01
CA THR A 80 -5.43 5.17 4.06
C THR A 80 -6.92 5.20 3.75
N GLY A 81 -7.27 4.92 2.50
CA GLY A 81 -8.67 4.72 2.13
C GLY A 81 -9.25 3.47 2.79
N VAL A 82 -10.55 3.49 3.09
CA VAL A 82 -11.36 2.31 3.32
C VAL A 82 -12.47 2.27 2.27
N ARG A 83 -12.58 1.14 1.58
CA ARG A 83 -13.49 1.00 0.44
C ARG A 83 -14.94 0.99 0.91
N ALA A 84 -15.64 2.10 0.70
CA ALA A 84 -17.07 2.20 0.97
C ALA A 84 -17.87 1.41 -0.09
N ASN A 85 -18.98 0.79 0.32
CA ASN A 85 -19.97 0.15 -0.56
C ASN A 85 -19.38 -0.89 -1.55
N ARG A 86 -18.50 -1.77 -1.08
CA ARG A 86 -17.94 -2.85 -1.91
C ARG A 86 -19.06 -3.73 -2.51
N LYS A 87 -19.18 -3.70 -3.84
CA LYS A 87 -20.08 -4.56 -4.62
C LYS A 87 -19.42 -5.91 -5.01
N ASP A 88 -18.52 -6.42 -4.19
CA ASP A 88 -17.90 -7.73 -4.39
C ASP A 88 -18.87 -8.88 -4.05
N SER A 89 -18.61 -10.07 -4.60
CA SER A 89 -19.40 -11.25 -4.26
C SER A 89 -19.35 -11.55 -2.75
N PHE A 90 -20.41 -12.16 -2.21
CA PHE A 90 -20.52 -12.52 -0.79
C PHE A 90 -19.29 -13.27 -0.28
N VAL A 91 -18.78 -14.25 -1.06
CA VAL A 91 -17.60 -15.05 -0.71
C VAL A 91 -16.33 -14.19 -0.61
N LYS A 92 -16.12 -13.23 -1.53
CA LYS A 92 -14.98 -12.31 -1.48
C LYS A 92 -15.08 -11.36 -0.29
N ASN A 93 -16.26 -10.87 0.03
CA ASN A 93 -16.47 -9.99 1.17
C ASN A 93 -16.23 -10.74 2.50
N MET A 94 -16.74 -11.96 2.63
CA MET A 94 -16.55 -12.78 3.82
C MET A 94 -15.08 -13.15 4.02
N SER A 95 -14.39 -13.63 2.98
CA SER A 95 -12.95 -13.96 3.07
C SER A 95 -12.10 -12.74 3.42
N SER A 96 -12.41 -11.56 2.88
CA SER A 96 -11.72 -10.31 3.24
C SER A 96 -11.97 -9.91 4.69
N LYS A 97 -13.19 -10.04 5.19
CA LYS A 97 -13.52 -9.75 6.60
C LYS A 97 -12.75 -10.65 7.55
N ILE A 98 -12.70 -11.97 7.26
CA ILE A 98 -11.95 -12.95 8.08
C ILE A 98 -10.45 -12.61 8.05
N ALA A 99 -9.87 -12.38 6.87
CA ALA A 99 -8.46 -12.04 6.73
C ALA A 99 -8.10 -10.74 7.48
N ASN A 100 -8.93 -9.71 7.38
CA ASN A 100 -8.74 -8.46 8.12
C ASN A 100 -8.93 -8.64 9.63
N ALA A 101 -9.88 -9.47 10.09
CA ALA A 101 -10.06 -9.77 11.50
C ALA A 101 -8.84 -10.49 12.09
N ILE A 102 -8.32 -11.51 11.40
CA ILE A 102 -7.08 -12.20 11.78
C ILE A 102 -5.93 -11.19 11.86
N ARG A 103 -5.68 -10.42 10.78
CA ARG A 103 -4.62 -9.42 10.77
C ARG A 103 -4.74 -8.44 11.95
N ARG A 104 -5.93 -7.90 12.21
CA ARG A 104 -6.17 -6.98 13.34
C ARG A 104 -5.84 -7.60 14.70
N ALA A 105 -6.14 -8.88 14.89
CA ALA A 105 -5.80 -9.59 16.12
C ALA A 105 -4.28 -9.67 16.36
N PHE A 106 -3.47 -9.67 15.28
CA PHE A 106 -2.01 -9.68 15.35
C PHE A 106 -1.41 -8.28 15.45
N THR A 107 -1.96 -7.32 14.71
CA THR A 107 -1.37 -5.98 14.55
C THR A 107 -1.88 -4.98 15.58
N HIS A 108 -3.13 -5.11 16.02
CA HIS A 108 -3.85 -4.14 16.86
C HIS A 108 -3.86 -2.73 16.26
N ASP A 109 -3.87 -2.62 14.91
CA ASP A 109 -3.77 -1.36 14.19
C ASP A 109 -5.12 -0.64 14.01
N GLY A 110 -6.22 -1.24 14.42
CA GLY A 110 -7.57 -0.65 14.30
C GLY A 110 -8.11 -0.52 12.88
N MET A 111 -7.38 -1.02 11.86
CA MET A 111 -7.75 -0.84 10.46
C MET A 111 -8.73 -1.88 9.95
N ASP A 112 -9.82 -1.46 9.34
CA ASP A 112 -10.83 -2.34 8.77
C ASP A 112 -10.46 -2.90 7.39
N ASP A 113 -9.82 -2.09 6.53
CA ASP A 113 -9.45 -2.46 5.18
C ASP A 113 -8.05 -1.99 4.81
N THR A 114 -7.04 -2.81 5.05
CA THR A 114 -5.67 -2.50 4.62
C THR A 114 -5.41 -2.84 3.14
N GLY A 115 -6.35 -3.52 2.49
CA GLY A 115 -6.27 -3.87 1.07
C GLY A 115 -6.67 -2.73 0.12
N CYS A 116 -7.14 -1.59 0.64
CA CYS A 116 -7.35 -0.41 -0.20
C CYS A 116 -6.00 0.11 -0.71
N PRO A 117 -5.81 0.29 -2.03
CA PRO A 117 -4.53 0.75 -2.57
C PRO A 117 -4.30 2.24 -2.36
N LEU A 118 -5.34 3.03 -2.10
CA LEU A 118 -5.20 4.47 -1.94
C LEU A 118 -4.66 4.83 -0.56
N LYS A 119 -3.43 5.31 -0.50
CA LYS A 119 -2.75 5.71 0.72
C LYS A 119 -1.87 6.93 0.50
N VAL A 120 -1.75 7.78 1.54
CA VAL A 120 -0.78 8.88 1.63
C VAL A 120 0.02 8.70 2.92
N ILE A 121 1.33 8.82 2.83
CA ILE A 121 2.27 8.56 3.92
C ILE A 121 3.31 9.67 3.93
N LYS A 122 3.73 10.15 5.11
CA LYS A 122 4.93 10.99 5.21
C LYS A 122 6.15 10.17 4.79
N THR A 123 6.91 10.68 3.86
CA THR A 123 7.98 9.92 3.18
C THR A 123 9.06 9.41 4.14
N GLU A 124 9.35 10.15 5.20
CA GLU A 124 10.29 9.73 6.23
C GLU A 124 9.89 8.41 6.90
N TYR A 125 8.60 8.21 7.20
CA TYR A 125 8.07 6.95 7.73
C TYR A 125 8.09 5.84 6.68
N ALA A 126 7.66 6.15 5.44
CA ALA A 126 7.62 5.18 4.35
C ALA A 126 9.01 4.57 4.07
N LYS A 127 10.05 5.40 4.04
CA LYS A 127 11.44 4.96 3.78
C LYS A 127 12.03 4.08 4.89
N ARG A 128 11.59 4.24 6.13
CA ARG A 128 12.05 3.43 7.28
C ARG A 128 11.38 2.05 7.36
N ILE A 129 10.35 1.78 6.56
CA ILE A 129 9.66 0.49 6.58
C ILE A 129 10.58 -0.59 5.98
N PRO A 130 10.98 -1.63 6.75
CA PRO A 130 11.75 -2.75 6.25
C PRO A 130 10.85 -3.68 5.42
N MET A 131 10.57 -3.30 4.18
CA MET A 131 9.62 -3.98 3.31
C MET A 131 10.06 -5.41 2.97
N PHE A 132 9.13 -6.35 3.09
CA PHE A 132 9.22 -7.72 2.56
C PHE A 132 7.96 -8.06 1.74
N LYS A 133 8.00 -9.17 1.02
CA LYS A 133 6.87 -9.63 0.21
C LYS A 133 5.64 -9.87 1.10
N GLY A 134 4.52 -9.20 0.79
CA GLY A 134 3.29 -9.25 1.59
C GLY A 134 3.12 -8.09 2.58
N LEU A 135 4.20 -7.38 2.96
CA LEU A 135 4.17 -6.34 3.99
C LEU A 135 3.25 -5.14 3.65
N HIS A 136 2.94 -4.91 2.39
CA HIS A 136 2.03 -3.82 1.98
C HIS A 136 0.67 -3.85 2.71
N ARG A 137 0.25 -5.01 3.25
CA ARG A 137 -0.96 -5.16 4.07
C ARG A 137 -0.80 -4.69 5.51
N PHE A 138 0.43 -4.48 5.95
CA PHE A 138 0.79 -4.12 7.32
C PHE A 138 1.30 -2.68 7.44
N LEU A 139 1.22 -1.88 6.38
CA LEU A 139 1.73 -0.51 6.38
C LEU A 139 1.25 0.33 7.58
N PRO A 140 -0.06 0.35 7.94
CA PRO A 140 -0.48 1.08 9.13
C PRO A 140 0.21 0.59 10.41
N ALA A 141 0.29 -0.72 10.61
CA ALA A 141 0.97 -1.30 11.77
C ALA A 141 2.47 -0.96 11.79
N MET A 142 3.13 -0.89 10.63
CA MET A 142 4.54 -0.49 10.53
C MET A 142 4.77 0.99 10.82
N ILE A 143 3.81 1.85 10.49
CA ILE A 143 3.84 3.27 10.88
C ILE A 143 3.69 3.39 12.40
N MET A 144 2.76 2.65 13.00
CA MET A 144 2.55 2.65 14.47
C MET A 144 3.79 2.12 15.23
N LEU A 145 4.54 1.18 14.68
CA LEU A 145 5.83 0.74 15.27
C LEU A 145 6.88 1.85 15.32
N GLN A 146 6.73 2.87 14.49
CA GLN A 146 7.56 4.06 14.46
C GLN A 146 6.98 5.22 15.31
N ASP A 147 6.02 4.94 16.20
CA ASP A 147 5.23 5.92 16.96
C ASP A 147 4.39 6.87 16.08
N GLY A 148 4.17 6.51 14.81
CA GLY A 148 3.36 7.28 13.89
C GLY A 148 1.85 7.06 14.07
N LYS A 149 1.06 8.06 13.69
CA LYS A 149 -0.40 8.06 13.78
C LYS A 149 -1.02 7.66 12.44
N THR A 150 -2.06 6.83 12.49
CA THR A 150 -2.74 6.32 11.29
C THR A 150 -4.25 6.50 11.37
N ILE A 151 -4.90 6.76 10.22
CA ILE A 151 -6.37 6.87 10.12
C ILE A 151 -6.87 6.26 8.80
N GLN A 152 -8.13 5.82 8.80
CA GLN A 152 -8.86 5.40 7.59
C GLN A 152 -9.95 6.40 7.23
N ILE A 153 -10.03 6.73 5.94
CA ILE A 153 -11.04 7.63 5.36
C ILE A 153 -11.85 6.86 4.31
N PRO A 154 -13.19 6.93 4.35
CA PRO A 154 -14.02 6.31 3.31
C PRO A 154 -13.71 6.88 1.92
N VAL A 155 -13.44 5.99 0.96
CA VAL A 155 -13.16 6.36 -0.44
C VAL A 155 -14.06 5.57 -1.39
N ARG A 156 -14.26 6.11 -2.59
CA ARG A 156 -15.03 5.46 -3.65
C ARG A 156 -14.31 4.22 -4.16
N HIS A 157 -15.06 3.19 -4.49
CA HIS A 157 -14.51 1.97 -5.08
C HIS A 157 -15.38 1.53 -6.26
N TYR A 158 -14.73 1.33 -7.40
CA TYR A 158 -15.40 1.00 -8.66
C TYR A 158 -15.17 -0.47 -9.04
N PRO A 159 -16.09 -1.06 -9.81
CA PRO A 159 -15.84 -2.37 -10.40
C PRO A 159 -14.62 -2.33 -11.32
N ARG A 160 -13.87 -3.44 -11.37
CA ARG A 160 -12.74 -3.58 -12.29
C ARG A 160 -13.25 -3.53 -13.74
N ILE A 161 -12.63 -2.70 -14.57
CA ILE A 161 -12.99 -2.51 -15.98
C ILE A 161 -12.21 -3.50 -16.86
N ALA A 162 -10.96 -3.85 -16.51
CA ALA A 162 -10.09 -4.72 -17.28
C ALA A 162 -9.19 -5.59 -16.40
N GLY A 163 -8.69 -6.70 -16.95
CA GLY A 163 -7.77 -7.63 -16.29
C GLY A 163 -8.47 -8.69 -15.44
N GLU A 164 -7.74 -9.77 -15.15
CA GLU A 164 -8.22 -10.90 -14.35
C GLU A 164 -7.67 -10.88 -12.92
N ALA A 165 -8.43 -11.45 -11.97
CA ALA A 165 -7.99 -11.59 -10.59
C ALA A 165 -6.98 -12.74 -10.49
N LYS A 166 -5.71 -12.43 -10.29
CA LYS A 166 -4.59 -13.41 -10.28
C LYS A 166 -4.53 -14.34 -9.05
N PHE A 167 -5.38 -14.16 -8.02
CA PHE A 167 -5.23 -14.87 -6.74
C PHE A 167 -6.42 -15.77 -6.40
N GLY A 168 -6.16 -17.07 -6.19
CA GLY A 168 -7.10 -18.05 -5.66
C GLY A 168 -7.32 -17.93 -4.14
N LEU A 169 -8.33 -18.64 -3.60
CA LEU A 169 -8.74 -18.59 -2.18
C LEU A 169 -7.61 -18.99 -1.20
N TRP A 170 -6.86 -20.04 -1.52
CA TRP A 170 -5.77 -20.55 -0.66
C TRP A 170 -4.61 -19.56 -0.53
N ASN A 171 -4.22 -18.90 -1.63
CA ASN A 171 -3.18 -17.87 -1.61
C ASN A 171 -3.60 -16.61 -0.83
N ARG A 172 -4.91 -16.43 -0.60
CA ARG A 172 -5.46 -15.30 0.16
C ARG A 172 -5.48 -15.53 1.67
N LEU A 173 -5.38 -16.77 2.15
CA LEU A 173 -5.47 -17.10 3.57
C LEU A 173 -4.13 -17.51 4.17
N LEU A 174 -3.40 -18.45 3.55
CA LEU A 174 -2.16 -18.99 4.11
C LEU A 174 -0.99 -18.00 4.05
N GLY A 175 -0.80 -17.32 2.94
CA GLY A 175 0.27 -16.30 2.81
C GLY A 175 0.12 -15.18 3.85
N PRO A 176 -1.03 -14.49 3.93
CA PRO A 176 -1.26 -13.46 4.94
C PRO A 176 -1.12 -13.93 6.39
N LEU A 177 -1.42 -15.19 6.69
CA LEU A 177 -1.22 -15.73 8.03
C LEU A 177 0.28 -15.86 8.37
N ALA A 178 1.09 -16.38 7.45
CA ALA A 178 2.54 -16.41 7.62
C ALA A 178 3.12 -14.99 7.78
N ASP A 179 2.61 -14.02 7.00
CA ASP A 179 3.00 -12.62 7.11
C ASP A 179 2.66 -12.03 8.50
N CYS A 180 1.56 -12.47 9.14
CA CYS A 180 1.23 -12.07 10.52
C CYS A 180 2.29 -12.52 11.52
N PHE A 181 2.80 -13.75 11.41
CA PHE A 181 3.89 -14.22 12.28
C PHE A 181 5.20 -13.48 12.00
N ALA A 182 5.52 -13.21 10.74
CA ALA A 182 6.67 -12.39 10.38
C ALA A 182 6.56 -10.98 10.98
N TYR A 183 5.38 -10.36 10.93
CA TYR A 183 5.14 -9.07 11.59
C TYR A 183 5.35 -9.15 13.12
N LEU A 184 4.83 -10.18 13.81
CA LEU A 184 5.05 -10.33 15.25
C LEU A 184 6.52 -10.49 15.61
N TRP A 185 7.26 -11.27 14.82
CA TRP A 185 8.71 -11.39 15.00
C TRP A 185 9.39 -10.04 14.84
N MET A 186 9.09 -9.32 13.77
CA MET A 186 9.61 -7.99 13.50
C MET A 186 9.25 -7.00 14.62
N LYS A 187 7.99 -6.97 15.05
CA LYS A 187 7.52 -6.12 16.16
C LYS A 187 8.36 -6.31 17.43
N ARG A 188 8.73 -7.56 17.75
CA ARG A 188 9.58 -7.87 18.92
C ARG A 188 11.02 -7.44 18.75
N LYS A 189 11.51 -7.29 17.52
CA LYS A 189 12.88 -6.96 17.17
C LYS A 189 13.06 -5.56 16.61
N TYR A 190 11.95 -4.82 16.48
CA TYR A 190 11.99 -3.47 15.92
C TYR A 190 12.79 -2.54 16.84
N ILE A 191 13.71 -1.79 16.22
CA ILE A 191 14.52 -0.79 16.92
C ILE A 191 13.91 0.58 16.59
N ASN A 192 13.38 1.27 17.59
CA ASN A 192 12.95 2.65 17.50
C ASN A 192 13.78 3.50 18.48
N TYR A 193 14.29 4.63 18.01
CA TYR A 193 15.05 5.55 18.84
C TYR A 193 14.84 7.00 18.39
N LYS A 194 14.99 7.92 19.32
CA LYS A 194 14.96 9.36 19.07
C LYS A 194 16.32 9.93 19.42
N VAL A 195 16.92 10.66 18.48
CA VAL A 195 18.18 11.38 18.73
C VAL A 195 17.83 12.70 19.41
N SER A 196 18.31 12.91 20.62
CA SER A 196 18.10 14.16 21.36
C SER A 196 19.10 15.24 20.95
N LYS A 197 20.30 14.85 20.54
CA LYS A 197 21.37 15.74 20.07
C LYS A 197 22.36 14.98 19.22
N SER A 198 22.80 15.58 18.11
CA SER A 198 23.92 15.10 17.30
C SER A 198 24.88 16.25 17.05
N SER A 199 26.18 15.97 17.03
CA SER A 199 27.25 16.91 16.66
C SER A 199 27.73 16.63 15.26
#